data_25a5378bb0423217d08188c1f3966c5d
#
_entry.id   25a5378bb0423217d08188c1f3966c5d
#
_cell.length_a   1.000
_cell.length_b   1.000
_cell.length_c   1.000
_cell.angle_alpha   90.00
_cell.angle_beta   90.00
_cell.angle_gamma   90.00
#
_symmetry.space_group_name_H-M   'P 1'
#
loop_
_entity.id
_entity.type
_entity.pdbx_description
1 polymer ?
#
loop_
_entity_poly.entity_id
_entity_poly.type
_entity_poly.pdbx_seq_one_letter_code
_entity_poly.pdbx_strand_id
1 'polypeptide(L)'
;GATLRDYFSKILPENGWEAMNIPLLINAVDLGDGSTEWFGIGGRLDVSLADAVYASSALPVFYPPLEVDGRAFIDGGTSHPLALRRAHEAGASTIIGVDVGAGETGDVESILEQGILAVHQRIFAIMTWRRRQELVAEWDGPPLIYIRPQLEGYGTFDFDSVEYFLEEGYRAARKALSG
;
A
#
# COMPACT_ATOMS: atom_id res chain seq x y z
N GLY A 1 -5.90 -3.88 -16.05
CA GLY A 1 -6.35 -2.69 -15.32
C GLY A 1 -7.85 -2.69 -15.14
N ALA A 2 -8.61 -2.75 -16.25
CA ALA A 2 -10.08 -2.79 -16.18
C ALA A 2 -10.61 -3.93 -15.30
N THR A 3 -10.04 -5.12 -15.40
CA THR A 3 -10.46 -6.28 -14.61
C THR A 3 -10.30 -6.08 -13.09
N LEU A 4 -9.21 -5.45 -12.63
CA LEU A 4 -9.00 -5.18 -11.20
C LEU A 4 -9.97 -4.10 -10.70
N ARG A 5 -10.16 -3.04 -11.49
CA ARG A 5 -11.14 -1.98 -11.19
C ARG A 5 -12.57 -2.53 -11.13
N ASP A 6 -12.95 -3.37 -12.10
CA ASP A 6 -14.25 -4.04 -12.14
C ASP A 6 -14.45 -4.98 -10.94
N TYR A 7 -13.40 -5.64 -10.49
CA TYR A 7 -13.42 -6.45 -9.28
C TYR A 7 -13.72 -5.60 -8.04
N PHE A 8 -13.01 -4.49 -7.84
CA PHE A 8 -13.29 -3.59 -6.72
C PHE A 8 -14.71 -3.03 -6.75
N SER A 9 -15.22 -2.66 -7.93
CA SER A 9 -16.61 -2.19 -8.09
C SER A 9 -17.66 -3.23 -7.70
N LYS A 10 -17.32 -4.53 -7.76
CA LYS A 10 -18.24 -5.63 -7.38
C LYS A 10 -18.21 -5.98 -5.90
N ILE A 11 -17.04 -5.84 -5.25
CA ILE A 11 -16.87 -6.26 -3.85
C ILE A 11 -17.04 -5.13 -2.84
N LEU A 12 -16.88 -3.88 -3.28
CA LEU A 12 -17.06 -2.71 -2.42
C LEU A 12 -18.53 -2.27 -2.40
N PRO A 13 -18.99 -1.62 -1.32
CA PRO A 13 -20.38 -1.16 -1.21
C PRO A 13 -20.76 -0.17 -2.33
N GLU A 14 -21.96 -0.29 -2.88
CA GLU A 14 -22.49 0.64 -3.89
C GLU A 14 -22.54 2.09 -3.39
N ASN A 15 -22.86 2.28 -2.10
CA ASN A 15 -22.91 3.61 -1.47
C ASN A 15 -21.50 4.18 -1.19
N GLY A 16 -20.43 3.44 -1.55
CA GLY A 16 -19.06 3.91 -1.49
C GLY A 16 -18.67 4.46 -0.12
N TRP A 17 -18.25 5.71 -0.08
CA TRP A 17 -17.79 6.37 1.14
C TRP A 17 -18.85 6.46 2.25
N GLU A 18 -20.12 6.61 1.91
CA GLU A 18 -21.23 6.72 2.86
C GLU A 18 -21.51 5.42 3.63
N ALA A 19 -21.11 4.27 3.05
CA ALA A 19 -21.24 2.96 3.69
C ALA A 19 -20.16 2.65 4.72
N MET A 20 -19.14 3.50 4.86
CA MET A 20 -18.02 3.25 5.76
C MET A 20 -18.41 3.51 7.22
N ASN A 21 -18.41 2.45 8.04
CA ASN A 21 -18.64 2.55 9.49
C ASN A 21 -17.41 3.08 10.25
N ILE A 22 -16.23 3.00 9.64
CA ILE A 22 -14.96 3.45 10.20
C ILE A 22 -14.37 4.46 9.22
N PRO A 23 -13.84 5.60 9.69
CA PRO A 23 -13.15 6.55 8.83
C PRO A 23 -12.05 5.88 8.00
N LEU A 24 -12.08 6.08 6.69
CA LEU A 24 -11.12 5.51 5.75
C LEU A 24 -10.34 6.60 5.05
N LEU A 25 -9.02 6.42 4.98
CA LEU A 25 -8.09 7.23 4.20
C LEU A 25 -7.34 6.34 3.23
N ILE A 26 -7.28 6.77 1.98
CA ILE A 26 -6.57 6.08 0.90
C ILE A 26 -5.67 7.08 0.23
N ASN A 27 -4.43 6.71 -0.10
CA ASN A 27 -3.50 7.56 -0.81
C ASN A 27 -3.17 7.01 -2.19
N ALA A 28 -2.93 7.92 -3.12
CA ALA A 28 -2.34 7.63 -4.42
C ALA A 28 -1.37 8.76 -4.81
N VAL A 29 -0.53 8.53 -5.80
CA VAL A 29 0.44 9.52 -6.28
C VAL A 29 0.07 9.99 -7.67
N ASP A 30 0.00 11.29 -7.87
CA ASP A 30 -0.16 11.91 -9.18
C ASP A 30 1.13 11.77 -10.00
N LEU A 31 1.02 11.19 -11.19
CA LEU A 31 2.16 11.07 -12.10
C LEU A 31 2.62 12.39 -12.70
N GLY A 32 1.78 13.42 -12.70
CA GLY A 32 2.09 14.71 -13.30
C GLY A 32 3.12 15.50 -12.50
N ASP A 33 2.97 15.52 -11.17
CA ASP A 33 3.80 16.34 -10.28
C ASP A 33 4.40 15.58 -9.08
N GLY A 34 4.08 14.29 -8.92
CA GLY A 34 4.54 13.45 -7.80
C GLY A 34 3.84 13.75 -6.47
N SER A 35 2.83 14.60 -6.46
CA SER A 35 2.08 14.91 -5.23
C SER A 35 1.24 13.72 -4.77
N THR A 36 1.06 13.62 -3.44
CA THR A 36 0.16 12.62 -2.87
C THR A 36 -1.25 13.15 -2.78
N GLU A 37 -2.17 12.45 -3.41
CA GLU A 37 -3.61 12.69 -3.26
C GLU A 37 -4.16 11.77 -2.16
N TRP A 38 -5.01 12.35 -1.31
CA TRP A 38 -5.70 11.63 -0.26
C TRP A 38 -7.19 11.55 -0.56
N PHE A 39 -7.74 10.35 -0.55
CA PHE A 39 -9.17 10.07 -0.72
C PHE A 39 -9.77 9.65 0.62
N GLY A 40 -11.04 10.00 0.84
CA GLY A 40 -11.77 9.66 2.07
C GLY A 40 -11.83 10.80 3.07
N ILE A 41 -11.85 10.49 4.37
CA ILE A 41 -12.06 11.50 5.41
C ILE A 41 -10.93 12.56 5.41
N GLY A 42 -11.31 13.82 5.29
CA GLY A 42 -10.37 14.94 5.20
C GLY A 42 -9.55 14.98 3.90
N GLY A 43 -10.01 14.30 2.87
CA GLY A 43 -9.48 14.30 1.51
C GLY A 43 -10.59 14.37 0.47
N ARG A 44 -10.32 13.93 -0.76
CA ARG A 44 -11.30 13.91 -1.85
C ARG A 44 -12.35 12.82 -1.64
N LEU A 45 -13.62 13.16 -1.91
CA LEU A 45 -14.76 12.25 -1.90
C LEU A 45 -15.52 12.22 -3.23
N ASP A 46 -15.09 13.01 -4.20
CA ASP A 46 -15.67 13.12 -5.55
C ASP A 46 -15.22 12.00 -6.51
N VAL A 47 -14.26 11.19 -6.07
CA VAL A 47 -13.85 9.95 -6.73
C VAL A 47 -14.54 8.77 -6.04
N SER A 48 -15.03 7.79 -6.80
CA SER A 48 -15.68 6.61 -6.21
C SER A 48 -14.71 5.84 -5.30
N LEU A 49 -15.25 5.17 -4.27
CA LEU A 49 -14.44 4.34 -3.39
C LEU A 49 -13.65 3.27 -4.17
N ALA A 50 -14.29 2.64 -5.17
CA ALA A 50 -13.65 1.64 -6.01
C ALA A 50 -12.48 2.23 -6.83
N ASP A 51 -12.63 3.44 -7.34
CA ASP A 51 -11.57 4.15 -8.06
C ASP A 51 -10.43 4.56 -7.15
N ALA A 52 -10.72 5.04 -5.94
CA ALA A 52 -9.69 5.37 -4.96
C ALA A 52 -8.87 4.14 -4.53
N VAL A 53 -9.55 3.00 -4.28
CA VAL A 53 -8.88 1.73 -3.98
C VAL A 53 -8.05 1.25 -5.19
N TYR A 54 -8.59 1.37 -6.40
CA TYR A 54 -7.84 1.03 -7.61
C TYR A 54 -6.60 1.90 -7.77
N ALA A 55 -6.71 3.22 -7.64
CA ALA A 55 -5.58 4.15 -7.74
C ALA A 55 -4.47 3.78 -6.75
N SER A 56 -4.84 3.52 -5.50
CA SER A 56 -3.91 3.12 -4.44
C SER A 56 -3.26 1.75 -4.66
N SER A 57 -3.84 0.91 -5.51
CA SER A 57 -3.37 -0.44 -5.85
C SER A 57 -2.76 -0.51 -7.25
N ALA A 58 -2.69 0.61 -7.98
CA ALA A 58 -2.17 0.66 -9.33
C ALA A 58 -0.64 0.60 -9.33
N LEU A 59 -0.10 -0.60 -9.01
CA LEU A 59 1.34 -0.86 -9.00
C LEU A 59 1.95 -0.52 -10.36
N PRO A 60 3.00 0.33 -10.38
CA PRO A 60 3.70 0.66 -11.60
C PRO A 60 4.12 -0.58 -12.36
N VAL A 61 4.01 -0.55 -13.71
CA VAL A 61 4.30 -1.64 -14.62
C VAL A 61 3.21 -2.71 -14.71
N PHE A 62 2.52 -3.05 -13.62
CA PHE A 62 1.49 -4.10 -13.62
C PHE A 62 0.10 -3.59 -13.98
N TYR A 63 -0.22 -2.38 -13.54
CA TYR A 63 -1.55 -1.80 -13.77
C TYR A 63 -1.45 -0.40 -14.37
N PRO A 64 -2.32 -0.04 -15.32
CA PRO A 64 -2.40 1.32 -15.81
C PRO A 64 -2.83 2.27 -14.68
N PRO A 65 -2.38 3.53 -14.74
CA PRO A 65 -2.84 4.55 -13.80
C PRO A 65 -4.35 4.74 -13.83
N LEU A 66 -4.93 5.20 -12.73
CA LEU A 66 -6.29 5.75 -12.76
C LEU A 66 -6.26 7.14 -13.38
N GLU A 67 -6.97 7.33 -14.47
CA GLU A 67 -7.15 8.64 -15.08
C GLU A 67 -8.49 9.25 -14.61
N VAL A 68 -8.43 10.43 -14.00
CA VAL A 68 -9.60 11.20 -13.55
C VAL A 68 -9.26 12.70 -13.53
N ASP A 69 -10.17 13.53 -14.01
CA ASP A 69 -10.05 15.00 -14.05
C ASP A 69 -8.73 15.51 -14.71
N GLY A 70 -8.24 14.81 -15.73
CA GLY A 70 -7.00 15.15 -16.44
C GLY A 70 -5.71 14.86 -15.66
N ARG A 71 -5.82 14.16 -14.53
CA ARG A 71 -4.70 13.66 -13.71
C ARG A 71 -4.62 12.14 -13.84
N ALA A 72 -3.44 11.57 -13.56
CA ALA A 72 -3.19 10.13 -13.60
C ALA A 72 -2.56 9.67 -12.28
N PHE A 73 -3.21 8.73 -11.59
CA PHE A 73 -2.82 8.28 -10.26
C PHE A 73 -2.30 6.85 -10.26
N ILE A 74 -1.22 6.63 -9.50
CA ILE A 74 -0.61 5.32 -9.24
C ILE A 74 -0.57 5.01 -7.75
N ASP A 75 -0.13 3.81 -7.41
CA ASP A 75 0.01 3.27 -6.05
C ASP A 75 0.62 4.29 -5.08
N GLY A 76 -0.10 4.53 -3.99
CA GLY A 76 0.29 5.46 -2.93
C GLY A 76 1.52 5.02 -2.15
N GLY A 77 1.87 3.75 -2.16
CA GLY A 77 3.09 3.21 -1.56
C GLY A 77 4.37 3.76 -2.18
N THR A 78 4.27 4.35 -3.38
CA THR A 78 5.37 5.07 -4.03
C THR A 78 5.88 6.25 -3.19
N SER A 79 5.00 6.93 -2.47
CA SER A 79 5.31 8.12 -1.64
C SER A 79 5.12 7.85 -0.14
N HIS A 80 3.99 7.27 0.24
CA HIS A 80 3.62 7.01 1.63
C HIS A 80 3.28 5.53 1.83
N PRO A 81 4.28 4.64 1.86
CA PRO A 81 4.07 3.19 2.02
C PRO A 81 3.46 2.81 3.39
N LEU A 82 3.65 3.68 4.39
CA LEU A 82 3.00 3.64 5.69
C LEU A 82 2.50 5.04 6.01
N ALA A 83 1.20 5.23 6.07
CA ALA A 83 0.56 6.53 6.26
C ALA A 83 0.50 6.97 7.74
N LEU A 84 1.58 6.74 8.52
CA LEU A 84 1.62 6.93 9.98
C LEU A 84 1.31 8.38 10.37
N ARG A 85 1.97 9.35 9.73
CA ARG A 85 1.76 10.78 10.03
C ARG A 85 0.33 11.22 9.70
N ARG A 86 -0.22 10.73 8.59
CA ARG A 86 -1.59 11.07 8.20
C ARG A 86 -2.62 10.48 9.17
N ALA A 87 -2.38 9.28 9.70
CA ALA A 87 -3.22 8.70 10.76
C ALA A 87 -3.18 9.55 12.04
N HIS A 88 -1.99 10.02 12.44
CA HIS A 88 -1.84 10.93 13.58
C HIS A 88 -2.56 12.26 13.36
N GLU A 89 -2.40 12.90 12.20
CA GLU A 89 -3.10 14.14 11.82
C GLU A 89 -4.62 13.97 11.81
N ALA A 90 -5.11 12.76 11.49
CA ALA A 90 -6.53 12.41 11.57
C ALA A 90 -7.03 12.14 13.02
N GLY A 91 -6.16 12.30 14.03
CA GLY A 91 -6.52 12.21 15.45
C GLY A 91 -6.20 10.87 16.13
N ALA A 92 -5.47 9.97 15.50
CA ALA A 92 -5.07 8.73 16.13
C ALA A 92 -4.14 8.97 17.32
N SER A 93 -4.49 8.45 18.51
CA SER A 93 -3.68 8.51 19.73
C SER A 93 -2.79 7.27 19.92
N THR A 94 -3.01 6.23 19.15
CA THR A 94 -2.19 5.02 19.03
C THR A 94 -2.30 4.54 17.58
N ILE A 95 -1.20 4.09 17.00
CA ILE A 95 -1.16 3.66 15.60
C ILE A 95 -0.72 2.20 15.54
N ILE A 96 -1.42 1.41 14.74
CA ILE A 96 -0.99 0.07 14.36
C ILE A 96 -0.54 0.15 12.89
N GLY A 97 0.75 0.03 12.66
CA GLY A 97 1.34 0.02 11.32
C GLY A 97 1.60 -1.41 10.88
N VAL A 98 1.00 -1.83 9.76
CA VAL A 98 1.22 -3.17 9.17
C VAL A 98 2.03 -3.02 7.89
N ASP A 99 3.25 -3.55 7.90
CA ASP A 99 4.16 -3.53 6.75
C ASP A 99 4.24 -4.91 6.10
N VAL A 100 3.55 -5.07 4.99
CA VAL A 100 3.59 -6.28 4.16
C VAL A 100 4.51 -6.13 2.93
N GLY A 101 5.26 -5.03 2.87
CA GLY A 101 6.08 -4.71 1.70
C GLY A 101 7.36 -5.54 1.62
N ALA A 102 7.69 -5.96 0.40
CA ALA A 102 8.97 -6.58 0.04
C ALA A 102 10.12 -5.57 -0.02
N GLY A 103 11.32 -6.00 -0.36
CA GLY A 103 12.43 -5.14 -0.76
C GLY A 103 13.71 -5.27 0.06
N GLU A 104 13.71 -6.02 1.17
CA GLU A 104 14.93 -6.24 1.96
C GLU A 104 15.97 -7.06 1.20
N THR A 105 15.57 -8.20 0.67
CA THR A 105 16.43 -9.13 -0.07
C THR A 105 15.95 -9.33 -1.49
N GLY A 106 16.81 -9.84 -2.36
CA GLY A 106 16.47 -10.21 -3.73
C GLY A 106 17.55 -11.14 -4.30
N ASP A 107 17.12 -12.11 -5.08
CA ASP A 107 18.00 -12.98 -5.83
C ASP A 107 18.52 -12.26 -7.07
N VAL A 108 19.78 -11.87 -7.06
CA VAL A 108 20.40 -11.05 -8.11
C VAL A 108 20.44 -11.81 -9.43
N GLU A 109 20.75 -13.11 -9.42
CA GLU A 109 20.85 -13.92 -10.63
C GLU A 109 19.50 -14.01 -11.34
N SER A 110 18.45 -14.36 -10.60
CA SER A 110 17.08 -14.40 -11.10
C SER A 110 16.60 -13.04 -11.62
N ILE A 111 16.92 -11.93 -10.93
CA ILE A 111 16.54 -10.58 -11.36
C ILE A 111 17.18 -10.23 -12.71
N LEU A 112 18.48 -10.55 -12.88
CA LEU A 112 19.20 -10.26 -14.12
C LEU A 112 18.71 -11.12 -15.29
N GLU A 113 18.38 -12.38 -15.05
CA GLU A 113 17.81 -13.28 -16.06
C GLU A 113 16.43 -12.81 -16.55
N GLN A 114 15.60 -12.27 -15.67
CA GLN A 114 14.29 -11.73 -16.01
C GLN A 114 14.34 -10.39 -16.76
N GLY A 115 15.50 -9.75 -16.81
CA GLY A 115 15.77 -8.57 -17.62
C GLY A 115 15.36 -7.23 -17.01
N ILE A 116 15.35 -6.19 -17.82
CA ILE A 116 15.27 -4.79 -17.37
C ILE A 116 14.03 -4.48 -16.54
N LEU A 117 12.92 -5.14 -16.81
CA LEU A 117 11.67 -4.95 -16.07
C LEU A 117 11.80 -5.42 -14.62
N ALA A 118 12.40 -6.59 -14.38
CA ALA A 118 12.66 -7.11 -13.05
C ALA A 118 13.66 -6.22 -12.29
N VAL A 119 14.67 -5.69 -12.97
CA VAL A 119 15.60 -4.70 -12.41
C VAL A 119 14.83 -3.44 -11.95
N HIS A 120 13.94 -2.91 -12.78
CA HIS A 120 13.12 -1.75 -12.41
C HIS A 120 12.24 -2.03 -11.18
N GLN A 121 11.56 -3.18 -11.16
CA GLN A 121 10.75 -3.60 -10.01
C GLN A 121 11.59 -3.74 -8.73
N ARG A 122 12.81 -4.28 -8.86
CA ARG A 122 13.73 -4.40 -7.73
C ARG A 122 14.16 -3.03 -7.19
N ILE A 123 14.47 -2.08 -8.06
CA ILE A 123 14.80 -0.70 -7.67
C ILE A 123 13.63 -0.09 -6.88
N PHE A 124 12.42 -0.21 -7.40
CA PHE A 124 11.21 0.28 -6.73
C PHE A 124 11.02 -0.36 -5.35
N ALA A 125 11.17 -1.69 -5.24
CA ALA A 125 11.09 -2.41 -3.98
C ALA A 125 12.14 -1.95 -2.96
N ILE A 126 13.39 -1.70 -3.39
CA ILE A 126 14.45 -1.17 -2.53
C ILE A 126 14.09 0.24 -2.02
N MET A 127 13.62 1.12 -2.90
CA MET A 127 13.27 2.49 -2.54
C MET A 127 12.14 2.54 -1.52
N THR A 128 11.07 1.79 -1.76
CA THR A 128 9.93 1.73 -0.86
C THR A 128 10.27 1.06 0.47
N TRP A 129 11.11 0.02 0.47
CA TRP A 129 11.61 -0.60 1.69
C TRP A 129 12.42 0.37 2.54
N ARG A 130 13.39 1.08 1.95
CA ARG A 130 14.17 2.11 2.66
C ARG A 130 13.28 3.17 3.25
N ARG A 131 12.31 3.65 2.48
CA ARG A 131 11.35 4.65 2.95
C ARG A 131 10.54 4.16 4.15
N ARG A 132 10.09 2.91 4.17
CA ARG A 132 9.40 2.33 5.34
C ARG A 132 10.31 2.29 6.57
N GLN A 133 11.56 1.87 6.41
CA GLN A 133 12.52 1.84 7.51
C GLN A 133 12.78 3.23 8.10
N GLU A 134 12.96 4.25 7.27
CA GLU A 134 13.12 5.63 7.68
C GLU A 134 11.88 6.12 8.46
N LEU A 135 10.67 5.89 7.92
CA LEU A 135 9.42 6.31 8.56
C LEU A 135 9.25 5.73 9.97
N VAL A 136 9.64 4.49 10.17
CA VAL A 136 9.55 3.83 11.48
C VAL A 136 10.67 4.30 12.41
N ALA A 137 11.91 4.42 11.91
CA ALA A 137 13.06 4.85 12.72
C ALA A 137 12.96 6.31 13.18
N GLU A 138 12.39 7.17 12.36
CA GLU A 138 12.20 8.60 12.62
C GLU A 138 10.85 8.93 13.26
N TRP A 139 10.07 7.90 13.64
CA TRP A 139 8.74 8.11 14.19
C TRP A 139 8.78 8.79 15.56
N ASP A 140 8.25 10.00 15.64
CA ASP A 140 8.16 10.87 16.81
C ASP A 140 6.71 11.14 17.29
N GLY A 141 5.74 10.44 16.71
CA GLY A 141 4.31 10.60 17.02
C GLY A 141 3.83 9.72 18.20
N PRO A 142 2.51 9.48 18.30
CA PRO A 142 1.92 8.63 19.31
C PRO A 142 2.47 7.20 19.27
N PRO A 143 2.20 6.37 20.31
CA PRO A 143 2.66 4.98 20.35
C PRO A 143 2.37 4.23 19.05
N LEU A 144 3.39 3.60 18.49
CA LEU A 144 3.32 2.81 17.27
C LEU A 144 3.53 1.33 17.58
N ILE A 145 2.53 0.52 17.27
CA ILE A 145 2.64 -0.93 17.22
C ILE A 145 2.98 -1.31 15.78
N TYR A 146 4.24 -1.67 15.54
CA TYR A 146 4.71 -2.01 14.20
C TYR A 146 4.66 -3.53 13.99
N ILE A 147 3.88 -3.95 13.00
CA ILE A 147 3.67 -5.35 12.66
C ILE A 147 4.31 -5.60 11.29
N ARG A 148 5.29 -6.50 11.25
CA ARG A 148 5.96 -6.92 10.02
C ARG A 148 5.98 -8.44 9.94
N PRO A 149 5.11 -9.07 9.12
CA PRO A 149 5.17 -10.49 8.81
C PRO A 149 6.45 -10.84 8.04
N GLN A 150 6.93 -12.08 8.19
CA GLN A 150 8.09 -12.59 7.45
C GLN A 150 7.66 -13.08 6.08
N LEU A 151 7.80 -12.23 5.08
CA LEU A 151 7.37 -12.50 3.70
C LEU A 151 8.54 -12.57 2.71
N GLU A 152 9.77 -12.64 3.22
CA GLU A 152 10.98 -12.73 2.40
C GLU A 152 10.97 -14.03 1.59
N GLY A 153 11.31 -13.90 0.31
CA GLY A 153 11.32 -15.03 -0.63
C GLY A 153 9.99 -15.26 -1.37
N TYR A 154 8.93 -14.55 -1.01
CA TYR A 154 7.65 -14.61 -1.71
C TYR A 154 7.48 -13.42 -2.66
N GLY A 155 6.86 -13.68 -3.83
CA GLY A 155 6.54 -12.65 -4.81
C GLY A 155 5.21 -11.95 -4.54
N THR A 156 5.03 -10.75 -5.09
CA THR A 156 3.78 -9.97 -4.98
C THR A 156 2.55 -10.73 -5.51
N PHE A 157 2.72 -11.64 -6.45
CA PHE A 157 1.65 -12.43 -7.09
C PHE A 157 1.73 -13.92 -6.77
N ASP A 158 2.32 -14.27 -5.63
CA ASP A 158 2.36 -15.65 -5.15
C ASP A 158 1.02 -16.00 -4.48
N PHE A 159 0.05 -16.41 -5.29
CA PHE A 159 -1.27 -16.81 -4.82
C PHE A 159 -1.34 -18.26 -4.31
N ASP A 160 -0.28 -19.04 -4.48
CA ASP A 160 -0.23 -20.43 -4.00
C ASP A 160 0.11 -20.48 -2.49
N SER A 161 0.68 -19.41 -1.94
CA SER A 161 1.14 -19.32 -0.54
C SER A 161 0.17 -18.58 0.40
N VAL A 162 -1.11 -18.44 0.03
CA VAL A 162 -2.10 -17.66 0.80
C VAL A 162 -2.26 -18.15 2.24
N GLU A 163 -2.28 -19.47 2.47
CA GLU A 163 -2.39 -20.03 3.82
C GLU A 163 -1.21 -19.60 4.71
N TYR A 164 0.00 -19.66 4.18
CA TYR A 164 1.19 -19.17 4.87
C TYR A 164 1.07 -17.68 5.21
N PHE A 165 0.63 -16.84 4.26
CA PHE A 165 0.49 -15.40 4.49
C PHE A 165 -0.52 -15.07 5.59
N LEU A 166 -1.63 -15.80 5.65
CA LEU A 166 -2.64 -15.64 6.69
C LEU A 166 -2.09 -16.02 8.06
N GLU A 167 -1.42 -17.18 8.17
CA GLU A 167 -0.84 -17.66 9.43
C GLU A 167 0.28 -16.76 9.91
N GLU A 168 1.18 -16.35 9.02
CA GLU A 168 2.31 -15.49 9.35
C GLU A 168 1.84 -14.09 9.76
N GLY A 169 0.86 -13.51 9.07
CA GLY A 169 0.25 -12.24 9.45
C GLY A 169 -0.38 -12.29 10.84
N TYR A 170 -1.11 -13.37 11.14
CA TYR A 170 -1.70 -13.60 12.46
C TYR A 170 -0.63 -13.75 13.54
N ARG A 171 0.42 -14.53 13.29
CA ARG A 171 1.54 -14.75 14.21
C ARG A 171 2.27 -13.44 14.52
N ALA A 172 2.60 -12.66 13.48
CA ALA A 172 3.27 -11.37 13.63
C ALA A 172 2.42 -10.37 14.43
N ALA A 173 1.12 -10.30 14.13
CA ALA A 173 0.20 -9.42 14.85
C ALA A 173 0.07 -9.82 16.32
N ARG A 174 -0.11 -11.12 16.61
CA ARG A 174 -0.16 -11.60 18.01
C ARG A 174 1.11 -11.27 18.78
N LYS A 175 2.28 -11.48 18.18
CA LYS A 175 3.56 -11.16 18.82
C LYS A 175 3.66 -9.67 19.17
N ALA A 176 3.29 -8.79 18.24
CA ALA A 176 3.38 -7.35 18.43
C ALA A 176 2.36 -6.80 19.44
N LEU A 177 1.18 -7.45 19.58
CA LEU A 177 0.11 -7.03 20.48
C LEU A 177 0.20 -7.66 21.88
N SER A 178 1.11 -8.64 22.10
CA SER A 178 1.25 -9.34 23.39
C SER A 178 2.41 -8.83 24.24
N GLY A 179 3.23 -7.94 23.73
CA GLY A 179 4.35 -7.28 24.42
C GLY A 179 3.97 -5.90 24.85
#